data_66e1a0f17dcc16e3854e6bb21f91c381
#
_entry.id   66e1a0f17dcc16e3854e6bb21f91c381
#
_cell.length_a   1.000
_cell.length_b   1.000
_cell.length_c   1.000
_cell.angle_alpha   90.00
_cell.angle_beta   90.00
_cell.angle_gamma   90.00
#
_symmetry.space_group_name_H-M   'P 1'
#
loop_
_entity.id
_entity.type
_entity.pdbx_description
1 polymer ?
#
loop_
_entity_poly.entity_id
_entity_poly.type
_entity_poly.pdbx_seq_one_letter_code
_entity_poly.pdbx_strand_id
1 'polypeptide(L)'
;MRLLSLEVANYRNIAAAQLEPGRELTVICGNNGQGKTNLLEAIWLLTGGKSFRGGKDAELVRRGETFAVLEAVTQRTRQEDQEPDEPANVRITVGTPDAQRPGRYASVNGSPPKRAAGLAGSFPAVVFDPGHLSLVKGAPEGRRRFLDAALCQLYPGYLATYRRYVRALQQKNALLRHSAAGVERPWAEKCALLEVLNMELAAQGEAIQKRRREYLALLTPLACANYAELSHGAERMAVRYAAQFEPGGLSALLKQRQNEELRAGQSLCGIHREDVELLLDDQPAKVFASQGQQRSVVLSLKMAEAAAAARITGEHPVLLLDDVLSELDEGRKQYLLTRMKEKQTFVTSCDDTAFLKTDGEVYRMNGGVLSKA
;
A
#
# COMPACT_ATOMS: atom_id res chain seq x y z
N MET A 1 17.15 0.67 -2.21
CA MET A 1 16.53 -0.49 -2.93
C MET A 1 16.48 -0.19 -4.42
N ARG A 2 16.83 -1.18 -5.26
CA ARG A 2 16.77 -1.07 -6.73
C ARG A 2 16.14 -2.31 -7.34
N LEU A 3 15.39 -2.10 -8.41
CA LEU A 3 15.03 -3.10 -9.41
C LEU A 3 16.07 -3.05 -10.53
N LEU A 4 16.74 -4.17 -10.79
CA LEU A 4 17.76 -4.25 -11.85
C LEU A 4 17.17 -4.75 -13.16
N SER A 5 16.23 -5.71 -13.10
CA SER A 5 15.47 -6.19 -14.25
C SER A 5 14.09 -6.69 -13.84
N LEU A 6 13.16 -6.68 -14.77
CA LEU A 6 11.82 -7.26 -14.61
C LEU A 6 11.39 -7.92 -15.92
N GLU A 7 10.98 -9.18 -15.82
CA GLU A 7 10.29 -9.90 -16.87
C GLU A 7 8.86 -10.18 -16.45
N VAL A 8 7.93 -9.95 -17.34
CA VAL A 8 6.49 -10.10 -17.10
C VAL A 8 5.92 -10.99 -18.19
N ALA A 9 5.18 -12.02 -17.80
CA ALA A 9 4.48 -12.90 -18.73
C ALA A 9 3.01 -13.08 -18.30
N ASN A 10 2.11 -12.96 -19.25
CA ASN A 10 0.65 -13.18 -19.11
C ASN A 10 0.01 -12.35 -17.98
N TYR A 11 0.40 -11.11 -17.83
CA TYR A 11 -0.05 -10.23 -16.75
C TYR A 11 -1.00 -9.13 -17.29
N ARG A 12 -2.24 -9.09 -16.83
CA ARG A 12 -3.26 -8.11 -17.27
C ARG A 12 -3.40 -8.12 -18.82
N ASN A 13 -3.04 -7.00 -19.48
CA ASN A 13 -3.00 -6.92 -20.94
C ASN A 13 -1.60 -7.21 -21.52
N ILE A 14 -0.59 -7.44 -20.69
CA ILE A 14 0.79 -7.68 -21.09
C ILE A 14 0.96 -9.17 -21.38
N ALA A 15 1.27 -9.52 -22.63
CA ALA A 15 1.61 -10.90 -23.01
C ALA A 15 3.02 -11.26 -22.54
N ALA A 16 3.99 -10.43 -22.91
CA ALA A 16 5.36 -10.50 -22.46
C ALA A 16 5.97 -9.09 -22.48
N ALA A 17 6.79 -8.77 -21.47
CA ALA A 17 7.57 -7.54 -21.42
C ALA A 17 8.87 -7.79 -20.66
N GLN A 18 9.94 -7.14 -21.13
CA GLN A 18 11.24 -7.09 -20.45
C GLN A 18 11.60 -5.64 -20.18
N LEU A 19 12.02 -5.33 -18.95
CA LEU A 19 12.37 -4.01 -18.50
C LEU A 19 13.74 -4.04 -17.82
N GLU A 20 14.68 -3.25 -18.31
CA GLU A 20 15.97 -2.94 -17.67
C GLU A 20 15.93 -1.47 -17.23
N PRO A 21 15.51 -1.18 -16.01
CA PRO A 21 15.26 0.19 -15.60
C PRO A 21 16.56 0.98 -15.38
N GLY A 22 16.47 2.28 -15.59
CA GLY A 22 17.54 3.21 -15.25
C GLY A 22 17.85 3.21 -13.75
N ARG A 23 19.01 3.74 -13.42
CA ARG A 23 19.48 3.81 -12.02
C ARG A 23 18.60 4.72 -11.16
N GLU A 24 18.14 5.83 -11.70
CA GLU A 24 17.35 6.84 -11.02
C GLU A 24 15.95 6.97 -11.62
N LEU A 25 15.85 7.24 -12.90
CA LEU A 25 14.57 7.51 -13.56
C LEU A 25 14.32 6.52 -14.70
N THR A 26 13.13 5.95 -14.69
CA THR A 26 12.58 5.17 -15.82
C THR A 26 11.21 5.73 -16.16
N VAL A 27 11.03 6.15 -17.40
CA VAL A 27 9.78 6.69 -17.90
C VAL A 27 9.13 5.68 -18.85
N ILE A 28 7.84 5.42 -18.61
CA ILE A 28 7.02 4.52 -19.44
C ILE A 28 5.95 5.36 -20.11
N CYS A 29 6.15 5.65 -21.39
CA CYS A 29 5.25 6.47 -22.19
C CYS A 29 4.28 5.62 -23.01
N GLY A 30 3.16 6.23 -23.41
CA GLY A 30 2.16 5.61 -24.29
C GLY A 30 0.75 6.09 -24.01
N ASN A 31 -0.17 5.87 -24.92
CA ASN A 31 -1.56 6.28 -24.79
C ASN A 31 -2.25 5.58 -23.59
N ASN A 32 -3.43 6.09 -23.22
CA ASN A 32 -4.25 5.46 -22.16
C ASN A 32 -4.67 4.04 -22.57
N GLY A 33 -4.73 3.15 -21.58
CA GLY A 33 -5.14 1.76 -21.79
C GLY A 33 -4.04 0.84 -22.37
N GLN A 34 -2.85 1.33 -22.70
CA GLN A 34 -1.78 0.54 -23.32
C GLN A 34 -1.09 -0.44 -22.34
N GLY A 35 -1.21 -0.27 -21.04
CA GLY A 35 -0.64 -1.18 -20.04
C GLY A 35 0.42 -0.56 -19.12
N LYS A 36 0.65 0.76 -19.21
CA LYS A 36 1.62 1.49 -18.37
C LYS A 36 1.41 1.22 -16.87
N THR A 37 0.20 1.48 -16.37
CA THR A 37 -0.21 1.21 -14.99
C THR A 37 -0.06 -0.28 -14.63
N ASN A 38 -0.32 -1.19 -15.59
CA ASN A 38 -0.18 -2.62 -15.35
C ASN A 38 1.28 -3.03 -15.11
N LEU A 39 2.23 -2.39 -15.80
CA LEU A 39 3.65 -2.61 -15.56
C LEU A 39 4.10 -2.06 -14.20
N LEU A 40 3.63 -0.85 -13.80
CA LEU A 40 3.86 -0.34 -12.45
C LEU A 40 3.26 -1.25 -11.38
N GLU A 41 2.05 -1.77 -11.62
CA GLU A 41 1.40 -2.73 -10.73
C GLU A 41 2.22 -4.02 -10.58
N ALA A 42 2.84 -4.50 -11.66
CA ALA A 42 3.74 -5.65 -11.61
C ALA A 42 4.96 -5.38 -10.71
N ILE A 43 5.59 -4.20 -10.82
CA ILE A 43 6.69 -3.79 -9.93
C ILE A 43 6.20 -3.71 -8.48
N TRP A 44 5.02 -3.11 -8.24
CA TRP A 44 4.44 -3.04 -6.89
C TRP A 44 4.23 -4.42 -6.25
N LEU A 45 3.88 -5.45 -7.02
CA LEU A 45 3.67 -6.79 -6.46
C LEU A 45 4.94 -7.40 -5.83
N LEU A 46 6.12 -6.91 -6.17
CA LEU A 46 7.39 -7.30 -5.54
C LEU A 46 7.42 -6.95 -4.04
N THR A 47 6.62 -5.98 -3.58
CA THR A 47 6.45 -5.68 -2.16
C THR A 47 5.79 -6.81 -1.36
N GLY A 48 5.22 -7.82 -2.04
CA GLY A 48 4.34 -8.84 -1.44
C GLY A 48 2.92 -8.33 -1.13
N GLY A 49 2.66 -7.04 -1.35
CA GLY A 49 1.36 -6.39 -1.16
C GLY A 49 0.29 -6.87 -2.15
N LYS A 50 -0.98 -6.53 -1.91
CA LYS A 50 -2.05 -6.68 -2.90
C LYS A 50 -1.93 -5.60 -3.96
N SER A 51 -2.60 -5.81 -5.10
CA SER A 51 -2.75 -4.76 -6.11
C SER A 51 -3.21 -3.44 -5.46
N PHE A 52 -2.55 -2.32 -5.78
CA PHE A 52 -2.98 -1.00 -5.31
C PHE A 52 -4.28 -0.56 -5.99
N ARG A 53 -4.62 -1.11 -7.14
CA ARG A 53 -5.90 -0.89 -7.83
C ARG A 53 -7.06 -1.70 -7.25
N GLY A 54 -6.78 -2.63 -6.34
CA GLY A 54 -7.77 -3.57 -5.79
C GLY A 54 -8.05 -4.76 -6.70
N GLY A 55 -9.15 -5.46 -6.46
CA GLY A 55 -9.53 -6.65 -7.22
C GLY A 55 -8.99 -7.96 -6.64
N LYS A 56 -9.30 -9.06 -7.33
CA LYS A 56 -8.87 -10.41 -6.97
C LYS A 56 -7.56 -10.76 -7.67
N ASP A 57 -6.72 -11.59 -7.06
CA ASP A 57 -5.45 -12.04 -7.66
C ASP A 57 -5.67 -12.66 -9.06
N ALA A 58 -6.80 -13.36 -9.29
CA ALA A 58 -7.13 -13.94 -10.60
C ALA A 58 -7.26 -12.89 -11.73
N GLU A 59 -7.63 -11.65 -11.39
CA GLU A 59 -7.77 -10.56 -12.37
C GLU A 59 -6.39 -10.00 -12.82
N LEU A 60 -5.32 -10.39 -12.17
CA LEU A 60 -3.94 -10.06 -12.55
C LEU A 60 -3.45 -10.93 -13.72
N VAL A 61 -4.09 -12.07 -13.95
CA VAL A 61 -3.76 -12.98 -15.05
C VAL A 61 -4.39 -12.48 -16.34
N ARG A 62 -3.65 -12.57 -17.45
CA ARG A 62 -4.12 -12.19 -18.78
C ARG A 62 -5.33 -13.02 -19.17
N ARG A 63 -6.32 -12.36 -19.77
CA ARG A 63 -7.56 -13.04 -20.21
C ARG A 63 -7.24 -14.18 -21.19
N GLY A 64 -7.76 -15.37 -20.88
CA GLY A 64 -7.50 -16.59 -21.65
C GLY A 64 -6.34 -17.43 -21.12
N GLU A 65 -5.55 -16.90 -20.17
CA GLU A 65 -4.43 -17.61 -19.55
C GLU A 65 -4.82 -18.14 -18.16
N THR A 66 -4.13 -19.16 -17.70
CA THR A 66 -4.36 -19.74 -16.37
C THR A 66 -3.40 -19.22 -15.31
N PHE A 67 -2.26 -18.64 -15.71
CA PHE A 67 -1.28 -18.08 -14.81
C PHE A 67 -0.52 -16.90 -15.41
N ALA A 68 0.00 -16.04 -14.53
CA ALA A 68 0.95 -15.00 -14.87
C ALA A 68 2.25 -15.20 -14.08
N VAL A 69 3.37 -14.76 -14.64
CA VAL A 69 4.69 -14.84 -14.02
C VAL A 69 5.36 -13.47 -14.05
N LEU A 70 5.97 -13.09 -12.93
CA LEU A 70 6.86 -11.95 -12.81
C LEU A 70 8.20 -12.47 -12.32
N GLU A 71 9.27 -12.16 -13.02
CA GLU A 71 10.66 -12.45 -12.62
C GLU A 71 11.42 -11.14 -12.51
N ALA A 72 12.04 -10.91 -11.38
CA ALA A 72 12.73 -9.67 -11.09
C ALA A 72 14.08 -9.93 -10.45
N VAL A 73 15.06 -9.10 -10.78
CA VAL A 73 16.32 -9.01 -10.07
C VAL A 73 16.30 -7.72 -9.26
N THR A 74 16.42 -7.84 -7.94
CA THR A 74 16.39 -6.72 -7.01
C THR A 74 17.69 -6.64 -6.23
N GLN A 75 18.09 -5.44 -5.82
CA GLN A 75 19.30 -5.21 -5.06
C GLN A 75 19.06 -4.19 -3.95
N ARG A 76 19.48 -4.49 -2.74
CA ARG A 76 19.50 -3.51 -1.65
C ARG A 76 20.67 -2.55 -1.84
N THR A 77 20.38 -1.26 -1.69
CA THR A 77 21.40 -0.22 -1.69
C THR A 77 21.67 0.16 -0.24
N ARG A 78 22.85 -0.21 0.27
CA ARG A 78 23.29 0.22 1.59
C ARG A 78 23.69 1.71 1.59
N GLN A 79 23.89 2.30 2.77
CA GLN A 79 24.41 3.67 2.91
C GLN A 79 25.79 3.82 2.26
N GLU A 80 26.18 5.03 1.92
CA GLU A 80 27.27 5.41 1.01
C GLU A 80 28.63 4.69 1.21
N ASP A 81 28.91 4.16 2.41
CA ASP A 81 30.19 3.49 2.73
C ASP A 81 30.13 1.97 2.75
N GLN A 82 29.03 1.35 2.32
CA GLN A 82 28.87 -0.11 2.32
C GLN A 82 28.67 -0.64 0.91
N GLU A 83 29.34 -1.77 0.60
CA GLU A 83 29.09 -2.50 -0.65
C GLU A 83 27.60 -2.90 -0.75
N PRO A 84 26.99 -2.79 -1.94
CA PRO A 84 25.61 -3.22 -2.14
C PRO A 84 25.49 -4.73 -1.85
N ASP A 85 24.31 -5.13 -1.36
CA ASP A 85 24.03 -6.56 -1.17
C ASP A 85 24.06 -7.29 -2.53
N GLU A 86 24.31 -8.61 -2.49
CA GLU A 86 24.18 -9.43 -3.70
C GLU A 86 22.75 -9.32 -4.27
N PRO A 87 22.61 -9.29 -5.61
CA PRO A 87 21.31 -9.26 -6.25
C PRO A 87 20.46 -10.48 -5.86
N ALA A 88 19.19 -10.26 -5.61
CA ALA A 88 18.22 -11.29 -5.32
C ALA A 88 17.28 -11.52 -6.51
N ASN A 89 17.13 -12.78 -6.92
CA ASN A 89 16.16 -13.19 -7.93
C ASN A 89 14.81 -13.45 -7.25
N VAL A 90 13.79 -12.70 -7.64
CA VAL A 90 12.42 -12.81 -7.12
C VAL A 90 11.51 -13.29 -8.25
N ARG A 91 10.83 -14.42 -8.04
CA ARG A 91 9.82 -14.92 -8.96
C ARG A 91 8.47 -14.93 -8.28
N ILE A 92 7.46 -14.32 -8.91
CA ILE A 92 6.06 -14.34 -8.46
C ILE A 92 5.23 -15.06 -9.53
N THR A 93 4.42 -16.02 -9.08
CA THR A 93 3.44 -16.70 -9.92
C THR A 93 2.05 -16.41 -9.40
N VAL A 94 1.14 -16.02 -10.28
CA VAL A 94 -0.27 -15.79 -9.99
C VAL A 94 -1.09 -16.80 -10.77
N GLY A 95 -1.85 -17.67 -10.07
CA GLY A 95 -2.72 -18.65 -10.69
C GLY A 95 -4.19 -18.27 -10.53
N THR A 96 -4.98 -18.49 -11.61
CA THR A 96 -6.45 -18.44 -11.57
C THR A 96 -7.01 -19.58 -10.72
N PRO A 97 -8.30 -19.61 -10.40
CA PRO A 97 -8.93 -20.76 -9.71
C PRO A 97 -8.73 -22.09 -10.43
N ASP A 98 -8.61 -22.07 -11.76
CA ASP A 98 -8.45 -23.26 -12.62
C ASP A 98 -7.00 -23.69 -12.81
N ALA A 99 -6.04 -22.91 -12.29
CA ALA A 99 -4.62 -23.25 -12.35
C ALA A 99 -4.28 -24.42 -11.42
N GLN A 100 -3.23 -25.18 -11.74
CA GLN A 100 -2.71 -26.22 -10.85
C GLN A 100 -2.42 -25.70 -9.43
N ARG A 101 -2.04 -24.43 -9.32
CA ARG A 101 -1.76 -23.76 -8.05
C ARG A 101 -2.45 -22.40 -7.98
N PRO A 102 -3.71 -22.35 -7.53
CA PRO A 102 -4.46 -21.10 -7.42
C PRO A 102 -3.88 -20.11 -6.40
N GLY A 103 -3.94 -18.81 -6.73
CA GLY A 103 -3.50 -17.71 -5.87
C GLY A 103 -2.07 -17.27 -6.19
N ARG A 104 -1.48 -16.46 -5.30
CA ARG A 104 -0.21 -15.80 -5.55
C ARG A 104 0.90 -16.35 -4.67
N TYR A 105 1.98 -16.78 -5.31
CA TYR A 105 3.16 -17.38 -4.68
C TYR A 105 4.43 -16.67 -5.13
N ALA A 106 5.44 -16.71 -4.30
CA ALA A 106 6.75 -16.15 -4.61
C ALA A 106 7.87 -17.07 -4.14
N SER A 107 8.98 -17.04 -4.86
CA SER A 107 10.26 -17.64 -4.47
C SER A 107 11.37 -16.58 -4.58
N VAL A 108 12.37 -16.69 -3.74
CA VAL A 108 13.57 -15.84 -3.73
C VAL A 108 14.78 -16.74 -3.87
N ASN A 109 15.66 -16.45 -4.81
CA ASN A 109 16.89 -17.20 -5.10
C ASN A 109 16.64 -18.73 -5.22
N GLY A 110 15.59 -19.10 -5.98
CA GLY A 110 15.24 -20.51 -6.20
C GLY A 110 14.66 -21.25 -4.99
N SER A 111 14.38 -20.57 -3.88
CA SER A 111 13.75 -21.19 -2.71
C SER A 111 12.37 -21.76 -3.04
N PRO A 112 11.86 -22.76 -2.29
CA PRO A 112 10.52 -23.28 -2.51
C PRO A 112 9.46 -22.16 -2.44
N PRO A 113 8.48 -22.12 -3.38
CA PRO A 113 7.50 -21.05 -3.43
C PRO A 113 6.61 -21.02 -2.18
N LYS A 114 6.52 -19.84 -1.55
CA LYS A 114 5.62 -19.53 -0.43
C LYS A 114 4.52 -18.55 -0.89
N ARG A 115 3.52 -18.28 -0.08
CA ARG A 115 2.55 -17.21 -0.35
C ARG A 115 3.28 -15.89 -0.57
N ALA A 116 2.96 -15.15 -1.64
CA ALA A 116 3.69 -13.93 -2.03
C ALA A 116 3.75 -12.85 -0.93
N ALA A 117 2.81 -12.87 -0.01
CA ALA A 117 2.85 -12.02 1.18
C ALA A 117 4.08 -12.27 2.10
N GLY A 118 4.84 -13.34 1.89
CA GLY A 118 6.13 -13.58 2.53
C GLY A 118 7.24 -12.67 1.99
N LEU A 119 7.03 -11.96 0.88
CA LEU A 119 7.95 -10.93 0.38
C LEU A 119 7.86 -9.61 1.16
N ALA A 120 6.91 -9.46 2.09
CA ALA A 120 6.76 -8.22 2.86
C ALA A 120 8.09 -7.81 3.52
N GLY A 121 8.55 -6.59 3.23
CA GLY A 121 9.83 -6.06 3.70
C GLY A 121 11.06 -6.35 2.84
N SER A 122 10.94 -7.18 1.79
CA SER A 122 12.07 -7.47 0.90
C SER A 122 12.27 -6.44 -0.22
N PHE A 123 11.22 -5.76 -0.63
CA PHE A 123 11.24 -4.74 -1.68
C PHE A 123 10.34 -3.56 -1.28
N PRO A 124 10.85 -2.58 -0.50
CA PRO A 124 10.08 -1.40 -0.14
C PRO A 124 9.83 -0.52 -1.36
N ALA A 125 8.55 -0.19 -1.59
CA ALA A 125 8.14 0.71 -2.67
C ALA A 125 7.00 1.62 -2.19
N VAL A 126 6.91 2.80 -2.79
CA VAL A 126 5.82 3.76 -2.56
C VAL A 126 5.17 4.11 -3.88
N VAL A 127 3.87 3.86 -3.98
CA VAL A 127 3.10 4.20 -5.17
C VAL A 127 2.38 5.54 -4.99
N PHE A 128 2.43 6.36 -6.02
CA PHE A 128 1.63 7.56 -6.20
C PHE A 128 0.62 7.26 -7.30
N ASP A 129 -0.64 7.38 -7.01
CA ASP A 129 -1.76 7.05 -7.88
C ASP A 129 -2.84 8.14 -7.78
N PRO A 130 -3.49 8.57 -8.87
CA PRO A 130 -4.54 9.58 -8.83
C PRO A 130 -5.68 9.23 -7.87
N GLY A 131 -5.98 7.94 -7.69
CA GLY A 131 -6.96 7.46 -6.73
C GLY A 131 -6.63 7.76 -5.26
N HIS A 132 -5.39 8.14 -4.95
CA HIS A 132 -4.99 8.54 -3.60
C HIS A 132 -5.66 9.85 -3.11
N LEU A 133 -6.32 10.63 -3.97
CA LEU A 133 -7.22 11.71 -3.53
C LEU A 133 -8.32 11.19 -2.60
N SER A 134 -8.67 9.92 -2.70
CA SER A 134 -9.58 9.25 -1.76
C SER A 134 -9.06 9.20 -0.32
N LEU A 135 -7.76 9.39 -0.07
CA LEU A 135 -7.21 9.51 1.29
C LEU A 135 -7.79 10.76 2.00
N VAL A 136 -8.02 11.84 1.27
CA VAL A 136 -8.63 13.06 1.81
C VAL A 136 -10.16 12.97 1.76
N LYS A 137 -10.75 12.70 0.58
CA LYS A 137 -12.20 12.72 0.38
C LYS A 137 -12.95 11.49 0.85
N GLY A 138 -12.25 10.34 0.84
CA GLY A 138 -12.86 9.03 1.03
C GLY A 138 -13.22 8.70 2.48
N ALA A 139 -13.71 7.47 2.64
CA ALA A 139 -14.03 6.91 3.95
C ALA A 139 -12.77 6.53 4.74
N PRO A 140 -12.87 6.40 6.07
CA PRO A 140 -11.78 5.98 6.95
C PRO A 140 -11.05 4.70 6.53
N GLU A 141 -11.74 3.81 5.85
CA GLU A 141 -11.16 2.55 5.36
C GLU A 141 -9.95 2.77 4.44
N GLY A 142 -10.00 3.77 3.53
CA GLY A 142 -8.89 4.11 2.64
C GLY A 142 -7.65 4.53 3.43
N ARG A 143 -7.81 5.37 4.45
CA ARG A 143 -6.72 5.85 5.32
C ARG A 143 -6.15 4.73 6.19
N ARG A 144 -6.99 3.85 6.74
CA ARG A 144 -6.50 2.65 7.45
C ARG A 144 -5.71 1.74 6.52
N ARG A 145 -6.22 1.51 5.31
CA ARG A 145 -5.52 0.68 4.30
C ARG A 145 -4.17 1.26 3.92
N PHE A 146 -4.06 2.58 3.79
CA PHE A 146 -2.80 3.29 3.58
C PHE A 146 -1.79 3.00 4.70
N LEU A 147 -2.17 3.16 5.98
CA LEU A 147 -1.30 2.83 7.10
C LEU A 147 -0.92 1.36 7.14
N ASP A 148 -1.89 0.46 7.02
CA ASP A 148 -1.65 -0.97 7.13
C ASP A 148 -0.79 -1.49 5.98
N ALA A 149 -0.89 -0.91 4.78
CA ALA A 149 -0.03 -1.26 3.64
C ALA A 149 1.43 -0.88 3.90
N ALA A 150 1.69 0.34 4.40
CA ALA A 150 3.02 0.77 4.80
C ALA A 150 3.59 -0.10 5.93
N LEU A 151 2.80 -0.33 6.98
CA LEU A 151 3.22 -1.14 8.13
C LEU A 151 3.52 -2.60 7.76
N CYS A 152 2.77 -3.18 6.81
CA CYS A 152 3.04 -4.52 6.29
C CYS A 152 4.40 -4.62 5.59
N GLN A 153 4.83 -3.55 4.90
CA GLN A 153 6.14 -3.52 4.25
C GLN A 153 7.29 -3.25 5.22
N LEU A 154 7.05 -2.43 6.25
CA LEU A 154 8.12 -1.89 7.08
C LEU A 154 8.39 -2.70 8.35
N TYR A 155 7.39 -3.44 8.86
CA TYR A 155 7.52 -4.14 10.13
C TYR A 155 7.33 -5.66 10.00
N PRO A 156 8.39 -6.45 10.17
CA PRO A 156 8.27 -7.91 10.21
C PRO A 156 7.22 -8.36 11.24
N GLY A 157 6.36 -9.29 10.84
CA GLY A 157 5.31 -9.81 11.72
C GLY A 157 3.99 -9.02 11.73
N TYR A 158 3.97 -7.73 11.33
CA TYR A 158 2.73 -6.93 11.31
C TYR A 158 1.63 -7.59 10.47
N LEU A 159 1.96 -8.09 9.29
CA LEU A 159 1.01 -8.78 8.42
C LEU A 159 0.39 -10.02 9.10
N ALA A 160 1.16 -10.77 9.87
CA ALA A 160 0.65 -11.94 10.60
C ALA A 160 -0.34 -11.52 11.69
N THR A 161 -0.02 -10.50 12.49
CA THR A 161 -0.89 -9.88 13.50
C THR A 161 -2.17 -9.35 12.88
N TYR A 162 -2.06 -8.60 11.78
CA TYR A 162 -3.20 -8.04 11.05
C TYR A 162 -4.13 -9.14 10.51
N ARG A 163 -3.58 -10.23 9.97
CA ARG A 163 -4.38 -11.37 9.49
C ARG A 163 -5.11 -12.09 10.61
N ARG A 164 -4.49 -12.26 11.76
CA ARG A 164 -5.14 -12.85 12.94
C ARG A 164 -6.32 -11.97 13.38
N TYR A 165 -6.10 -10.67 13.48
CA TYR A 165 -7.16 -9.72 13.82
C TYR A 165 -8.34 -9.78 12.85
N VAL A 166 -8.07 -9.70 11.53
CA VAL A 166 -9.11 -9.76 10.50
C VAL A 166 -9.89 -11.08 10.55
N ARG A 167 -9.21 -12.21 10.77
CA ARG A 167 -9.86 -13.52 10.90
C ARG A 167 -10.76 -13.57 12.12
N ALA A 168 -10.28 -13.16 13.30
CA ALA A 168 -11.07 -13.09 14.52
C ALA A 168 -12.28 -12.17 14.35
N LEU A 169 -12.12 -11.01 13.72
CA LEU A 169 -13.20 -10.08 13.40
C LEU A 169 -14.27 -10.70 12.49
N GLN A 170 -13.84 -11.42 11.43
CA GLN A 170 -14.76 -12.12 10.52
C GLN A 170 -15.56 -13.20 11.25
N GLN A 171 -14.91 -14.00 12.09
CA GLN A 171 -15.56 -15.03 12.92
C GLN A 171 -16.53 -14.41 13.92
N LYS A 172 -16.13 -13.35 14.62
CA LYS A 172 -17.02 -12.62 15.54
C LYS A 172 -18.23 -12.06 14.82
N ASN A 173 -18.04 -11.39 13.67
CA ASN A 173 -19.16 -10.86 12.90
C ASN A 173 -20.09 -11.94 12.36
N ALA A 174 -19.57 -13.11 12.00
CA ALA A 174 -20.41 -14.26 11.61
C ALA A 174 -21.24 -14.74 12.80
N LEU A 175 -20.63 -14.90 13.98
CA LEU A 175 -21.33 -15.31 15.19
C LEU A 175 -22.42 -14.31 15.63
N LEU A 176 -22.12 -12.99 15.54
CA LEU A 176 -23.07 -11.92 15.85
C LEU A 176 -24.26 -11.90 14.90
N ARG A 177 -24.04 -12.07 13.58
CA ARG A 177 -25.11 -12.13 12.56
C ARG A 177 -26.03 -13.32 12.75
N HIS A 178 -25.52 -14.51 12.99
CA HIS A 178 -26.35 -15.69 13.29
C HIS A 178 -27.23 -15.48 14.50
N SER A 179 -26.71 -14.75 15.49
CA SER A 179 -27.46 -14.39 16.69
C SER A 179 -28.63 -13.45 16.41
N ALA A 180 -28.40 -12.43 15.60
CA ALA A 180 -29.43 -11.46 15.18
C ALA A 180 -30.50 -12.12 14.28
N ALA A 181 -30.13 -13.17 13.53
CA ALA A 181 -31.02 -13.93 12.64
C ALA A 181 -31.81 -15.06 13.34
N GLY A 182 -31.70 -15.19 14.68
CA GLY A 182 -32.47 -16.19 15.44
C GLY A 182 -31.95 -17.63 15.30
N VAL A 183 -30.73 -17.84 14.78
CA VAL A 183 -30.10 -19.16 14.76
C VAL A 183 -29.63 -19.51 16.16
N GLU A 184 -30.30 -20.42 16.82
CA GLU A 184 -30.06 -20.75 18.23
C GLU A 184 -28.82 -21.61 18.42
N ARG A 185 -27.81 -21.04 19.06
CA ARG A 185 -26.79 -21.77 19.84
C ARG A 185 -27.12 -21.58 21.32
N PRO A 186 -26.78 -22.57 22.19
CA PRO A 186 -26.89 -22.36 23.64
C PRO A 186 -26.16 -21.07 24.03
N TRP A 187 -26.83 -20.25 24.85
CA TRP A 187 -26.30 -18.92 25.24
C TRP A 187 -24.92 -19.00 25.87
N ALA A 188 -24.68 -20.02 26.73
CA ALA A 188 -23.39 -20.23 27.36
C ALA A 188 -22.25 -20.49 26.37
N GLU A 189 -22.50 -21.34 25.36
CA GLU A 189 -21.52 -21.62 24.26
C GLU A 189 -21.20 -20.36 23.46
N LYS A 190 -22.23 -19.60 23.15
CA LYS A 190 -22.06 -18.33 22.40
C LYS A 190 -21.26 -17.32 23.19
N CYS A 191 -21.52 -17.13 24.49
CA CYS A 191 -20.74 -16.25 25.32
C CYS A 191 -19.28 -16.69 25.43
N ALA A 192 -19.00 -17.98 25.57
CA ALA A 192 -17.65 -18.51 25.61
C ALA A 192 -16.89 -18.26 24.29
N LEU A 193 -17.54 -18.46 23.13
CA LEU A 193 -16.95 -18.17 21.84
C LEU A 193 -16.67 -16.66 21.63
N LEU A 194 -17.60 -15.80 22.06
CA LEU A 194 -17.40 -14.34 22.01
C LEU A 194 -16.23 -13.92 22.90
N GLU A 195 -16.08 -14.52 24.07
CA GLU A 195 -14.96 -14.21 24.98
C GLU A 195 -13.61 -14.55 24.33
N VAL A 196 -13.47 -15.75 23.77
CA VAL A 196 -12.23 -16.18 23.06
C VAL A 196 -11.92 -15.25 21.90
N LEU A 197 -12.92 -14.89 21.07
CA LEU A 197 -12.74 -13.98 19.95
C LEU A 197 -12.41 -12.56 20.41
N ASN A 198 -12.99 -12.09 21.48
CA ASN A 198 -12.68 -10.79 22.09
C ASN A 198 -11.27 -10.74 22.66
N MET A 199 -10.79 -11.82 23.29
CA MET A 199 -9.39 -11.92 23.74
C MET A 199 -8.40 -11.82 22.56
N GLU A 200 -8.65 -12.55 21.49
CA GLU A 200 -7.81 -12.48 20.29
C GLU A 200 -7.86 -11.10 19.63
N LEU A 201 -9.04 -10.49 19.50
CA LEU A 201 -9.21 -9.13 18.98
C LEU A 201 -8.50 -8.10 19.84
N ALA A 202 -8.57 -8.23 21.17
CA ALA A 202 -7.89 -7.32 22.09
C ALA A 202 -6.36 -7.44 21.92
N ALA A 203 -5.81 -8.65 21.99
CA ALA A 203 -4.37 -8.88 21.87
C ALA A 203 -3.80 -8.37 20.53
N GLN A 204 -4.43 -8.74 19.41
CA GLN A 204 -3.95 -8.33 18.09
C GLN A 204 -4.26 -6.85 17.82
N GLY A 205 -5.41 -6.33 18.25
CA GLY A 205 -5.82 -4.94 18.07
C GLY A 205 -4.91 -3.96 18.80
N GLU A 206 -4.52 -4.25 20.04
CA GLU A 206 -3.55 -3.45 20.81
C GLU A 206 -2.18 -3.40 20.12
N ALA A 207 -1.69 -4.55 19.64
CA ALA A 207 -0.42 -4.61 18.91
C ALA A 207 -0.45 -3.79 17.61
N ILE A 208 -1.56 -3.83 16.86
CA ILE A 208 -1.76 -3.05 15.64
C ILE A 208 -1.85 -1.55 15.96
N GLN A 209 -2.66 -1.16 16.97
CA GLN A 209 -2.81 0.24 17.35
C GLN A 209 -1.47 0.86 17.78
N LYS A 210 -0.69 0.11 18.58
CA LYS A 210 0.67 0.53 18.99
C LYS A 210 1.54 0.86 17.76
N ARG A 211 1.58 -0.03 16.77
CA ARG A 211 2.37 0.18 15.54
C ARG A 211 1.86 1.36 14.71
N ARG A 212 0.54 1.54 14.61
CA ARG A 212 -0.05 2.70 13.92
C ARG A 212 0.33 4.00 14.60
N ARG A 213 0.28 4.08 15.95
CA ARG A 213 0.70 5.25 16.73
C ARG A 213 2.20 5.56 16.53
N GLU A 214 3.07 4.56 16.63
CA GLU A 214 4.51 4.69 16.42
C GLU A 214 4.82 5.20 14.99
N TYR A 215 4.18 4.64 13.99
CA TYR A 215 4.37 5.06 12.61
C TYR A 215 3.84 6.47 12.34
N LEU A 216 2.68 6.83 12.86
CA LEU A 216 2.12 8.17 12.74
C LEU A 216 2.97 9.22 13.48
N ALA A 217 3.58 8.87 14.60
CA ALA A 217 4.53 9.76 15.29
C ALA A 217 5.75 10.10 14.42
N LEU A 218 6.18 9.18 13.55
CA LEU A 218 7.24 9.42 12.56
C LEU A 218 6.72 10.13 11.31
N LEU A 219 5.57 9.70 10.78
CA LEU A 219 5.00 10.19 9.52
C LEU A 219 4.51 11.63 9.61
N THR A 220 3.83 11.98 10.70
CA THR A 220 3.15 13.28 10.85
C THR A 220 4.10 14.48 10.70
N PRO A 221 5.23 14.57 11.42
CA PRO A 221 6.12 15.71 11.26
C PRO A 221 6.69 15.82 9.85
N LEU A 222 6.95 14.69 9.18
CA LEU A 222 7.41 14.66 7.78
C LEU A 222 6.34 15.17 6.83
N ALA A 223 5.09 14.74 7.01
CA ALA A 223 3.97 15.18 6.18
C ALA A 223 3.68 16.67 6.36
N CYS A 224 3.71 17.16 7.61
CA CYS A 224 3.50 18.58 7.90
C CYS A 224 4.61 19.46 7.31
N ALA A 225 5.88 19.03 7.39
CA ALA A 225 6.99 19.74 6.78
C ALA A 225 6.87 19.79 5.25
N ASN A 226 6.57 18.68 4.61
CA ASN A 226 6.34 18.62 3.18
C ASN A 226 5.17 19.54 2.74
N TYR A 227 4.09 19.57 3.52
CA TYR A 227 2.94 20.42 3.21
C TYR A 227 3.28 21.91 3.37
N ALA A 228 4.02 22.29 4.42
CA ALA A 228 4.47 23.67 4.64
C ALA A 228 5.34 24.16 3.48
N GLU A 229 6.23 23.33 2.94
CA GLU A 229 7.00 23.68 1.74
C GLU A 229 6.09 23.86 0.51
N LEU A 230 5.14 22.95 0.27
CA LEU A 230 4.21 23.01 -0.87
C LEU A 230 3.23 24.17 -0.81
N SER A 231 2.81 24.58 0.39
CA SER A 231 1.90 25.71 0.60
C SER A 231 2.63 27.04 0.83
N HIS A 232 3.98 27.03 0.77
CA HIS A 232 4.81 28.19 1.15
C HIS A 232 4.46 28.76 2.53
N GLY A 233 4.06 27.88 3.45
CA GLY A 233 3.67 28.26 4.81
C GLY A 233 2.31 28.95 4.93
N ALA A 234 1.50 28.97 3.86
CA ALA A 234 0.19 29.64 3.87
C ALA A 234 -0.83 29.00 4.82
N GLU A 235 -0.67 27.70 5.09
CA GLU A 235 -1.61 26.90 5.88
C GLU A 235 -0.87 25.86 6.70
N ARG A 236 -1.42 25.45 7.83
CA ARG A 236 -0.87 24.43 8.70
C ARG A 236 -1.60 23.10 8.53
N MET A 237 -0.88 22.09 8.07
CA MET A 237 -1.39 20.71 8.05
C MET A 237 -1.24 20.03 9.41
N ALA A 238 -2.25 19.27 9.82
CA ALA A 238 -2.16 18.36 10.96
C ALA A 238 -2.73 16.98 10.60
N VAL A 239 -2.15 15.95 11.22
CA VAL A 239 -2.59 14.56 11.11
C VAL A 239 -2.89 14.04 12.51
N ARG A 240 -4.13 13.64 12.76
CA ARG A 240 -4.60 13.18 14.07
C ARG A 240 -5.08 11.74 13.99
N TYR A 241 -4.61 10.88 14.87
CA TYR A 241 -5.15 9.52 15.00
C TYR A 241 -6.39 9.52 15.87
N ALA A 242 -7.55 9.24 15.28
CA ALA A 242 -8.83 9.13 15.96
C ALA A 242 -9.00 7.69 16.48
N ALA A 243 -8.35 7.41 17.60
CA ALA A 243 -8.41 6.12 18.28
C ALA A 243 -9.74 5.95 19.00
N GLN A 244 -10.24 4.71 19.08
CA GLN A 244 -11.45 4.38 19.86
C GLN A 244 -11.17 4.01 21.31
N PHE A 245 -9.93 3.70 21.64
CA PHE A 245 -9.53 3.28 22.97
C PHE A 245 -8.10 3.73 23.27
N GLU A 246 -7.82 3.95 24.54
CA GLU A 246 -6.45 4.17 24.99
C GLU A 246 -5.68 2.85 25.08
N PRO A 247 -4.32 2.88 24.98
CA PRO A 247 -3.51 1.68 25.08
C PRO A 247 -3.89 0.81 26.29
N GLY A 248 -4.14 -0.48 26.06
CA GLY A 248 -4.62 -1.43 27.06
C GLY A 248 -6.14 -1.44 27.28
N GLY A 249 -6.88 -0.56 26.60
CA GLY A 249 -8.33 -0.39 26.83
C GLY A 249 -9.24 -1.23 25.96
N LEU A 250 -8.74 -1.91 24.93
CA LEU A 250 -9.60 -2.60 23.96
C LEU A 250 -10.40 -3.75 24.56
N SER A 251 -9.80 -4.52 25.47
CA SER A 251 -10.50 -5.63 26.14
C SER A 251 -11.72 -5.15 26.93
N ALA A 252 -11.56 -4.07 27.71
CA ALA A 252 -12.64 -3.46 28.47
C ALA A 252 -13.74 -2.91 27.55
N LEU A 253 -13.35 -2.23 26.46
CA LEU A 253 -14.29 -1.68 25.48
C LEU A 253 -15.10 -2.78 24.79
N LEU A 254 -14.46 -3.88 24.38
CA LEU A 254 -15.15 -5.03 23.76
C LEU A 254 -16.19 -5.65 24.71
N LYS A 255 -15.84 -5.77 25.99
CA LYS A 255 -16.77 -6.28 27.03
C LYS A 255 -17.95 -5.31 27.24
N GLN A 256 -17.68 -4.03 27.35
CA GLN A 256 -18.69 -2.99 27.54
C GLN A 256 -19.70 -2.95 26.37
N ARG A 257 -19.23 -3.07 25.13
CA ARG A 257 -20.06 -2.98 23.92
C ARG A 257 -20.74 -4.28 23.50
N GLN A 258 -20.47 -5.40 24.19
CA GLN A 258 -20.93 -6.73 23.77
C GLN A 258 -22.44 -6.82 23.56
N ASN A 259 -23.25 -6.23 24.44
CA ASN A 259 -24.70 -6.24 24.29
C ASN A 259 -25.20 -5.41 23.10
N GLU A 260 -24.53 -4.30 22.81
CA GLU A 260 -24.84 -3.47 21.63
C GLU A 260 -24.46 -4.23 20.34
N GLU A 261 -23.31 -4.89 20.31
CA GLU A 261 -22.84 -5.69 19.17
C GLU A 261 -23.77 -6.89 18.89
N LEU A 262 -24.28 -7.53 19.93
CA LEU A 262 -25.26 -8.61 19.81
C LEU A 262 -26.56 -8.14 19.16
N ARG A 263 -27.03 -6.94 19.48
CA ARG A 263 -28.22 -6.32 18.85
C ARG A 263 -27.94 -5.86 17.44
N ALA A 264 -26.75 -5.29 17.20
CA ALA A 264 -26.35 -4.77 15.90
C ALA A 264 -25.94 -5.86 14.88
N GLY A 265 -25.68 -7.11 15.34
CA GLY A 265 -25.22 -8.20 14.50
C GLY A 265 -23.81 -8.01 13.93
N GLN A 266 -23.02 -7.09 14.47
CA GLN A 266 -21.67 -6.79 14.01
C GLN A 266 -20.81 -6.18 15.11
N SER A 267 -19.48 -6.26 14.94
CA SER A 267 -18.54 -5.58 15.85
C SER A 267 -18.57 -4.06 15.65
N LEU A 268 -18.69 -3.33 16.77
CA LEU A 268 -18.83 -1.87 16.81
C LEU A 268 -17.57 -1.15 17.26
N CYS A 269 -16.59 -1.86 17.80
CA CYS A 269 -15.36 -1.28 18.31
C CYS A 269 -14.11 -2.08 17.94
N GLY A 270 -12.96 -1.40 17.93
CA GLY A 270 -11.66 -1.94 17.58
C GLY A 270 -10.98 -1.17 16.44
N ILE A 271 -9.77 -1.57 16.10
CA ILE A 271 -8.90 -0.86 15.14
C ILE A 271 -9.51 -0.71 13.74
N HIS A 272 -10.50 -1.50 13.39
CA HIS A 272 -11.24 -1.41 12.12
C HIS A 272 -12.28 -0.27 12.10
N ARG A 273 -12.51 0.41 13.24
CA ARG A 273 -13.39 1.57 13.38
C ARG A 273 -12.64 2.88 13.60
N GLU A 274 -11.33 2.82 13.82
CA GLU A 274 -10.47 3.99 13.99
C GLU A 274 -10.25 4.75 12.69
N ASP A 275 -9.74 5.98 12.77
CA ASP A 275 -9.47 6.82 11.62
C ASP A 275 -8.16 7.61 11.77
N VAL A 276 -7.73 8.22 10.68
CA VAL A 276 -6.68 9.24 10.61
C VAL A 276 -7.30 10.50 10.03
N GLU A 277 -7.48 11.50 10.86
CA GLU A 277 -8.01 12.79 10.46
C GLU A 277 -6.92 13.64 9.84
N LEU A 278 -7.22 14.24 8.70
CA LEU A 278 -6.36 15.17 7.98
C LEU A 278 -6.97 16.56 8.11
N LEU A 279 -6.23 17.47 8.70
CA LEU A 279 -6.69 18.83 9.01
C LEU A 279 -5.82 19.87 8.30
N LEU A 280 -6.43 20.97 7.87
CA LEU A 280 -5.76 22.20 7.44
C LEU A 280 -6.30 23.34 8.30
N ASP A 281 -5.43 24.09 8.96
CA ASP A 281 -5.78 25.14 9.93
C ASP A 281 -6.87 24.68 10.91
N ASP A 282 -6.67 23.49 11.48
CA ASP A 282 -7.57 22.80 12.40
C ASP A 282 -8.96 22.43 11.84
N GLN A 283 -9.20 22.63 10.53
CA GLN A 283 -10.44 22.25 9.85
C GLN A 283 -10.28 20.93 9.06
N PRO A 284 -11.29 20.05 9.03
CA PRO A 284 -11.23 18.81 8.27
C PRO A 284 -10.97 19.04 6.77
N ALA A 285 -9.84 18.60 6.27
CA ALA A 285 -9.45 18.75 4.87
C ALA A 285 -10.46 18.12 3.90
N LYS A 286 -11.17 17.08 4.33
CA LYS A 286 -12.24 16.44 3.55
C LYS A 286 -13.34 17.41 3.14
N VAL A 287 -13.68 18.39 4.00
CA VAL A 287 -14.81 19.31 3.85
C VAL A 287 -14.36 20.65 3.26
N PHE A 288 -13.25 21.18 3.77
CA PHE A 288 -12.86 22.57 3.53
C PHE A 288 -11.73 22.74 2.52
N ALA A 289 -10.92 21.70 2.26
CA ALA A 289 -9.79 21.82 1.36
C ALA A 289 -10.23 21.92 -0.12
N SER A 290 -9.67 22.88 -0.86
CA SER A 290 -9.77 22.94 -2.32
C SER A 290 -9.13 21.72 -2.98
N GLN A 291 -9.40 21.49 -4.27
CA GLN A 291 -8.76 20.38 -4.99
C GLN A 291 -7.23 20.47 -5.00
N GLY A 292 -6.68 21.69 -5.15
CA GLY A 292 -5.23 21.91 -5.09
C GLY A 292 -4.66 21.57 -3.72
N GLN A 293 -5.31 22.01 -2.63
CA GLN A 293 -4.91 21.68 -1.26
C GLN A 293 -4.97 20.17 -1.00
N GLN A 294 -6.02 19.49 -1.47
CA GLN A 294 -6.15 18.04 -1.34
C GLN A 294 -5.02 17.28 -2.05
N ARG A 295 -4.61 17.72 -3.26
CA ARG A 295 -3.45 17.18 -3.98
C ARG A 295 -2.15 17.41 -3.19
N SER A 296 -1.97 18.61 -2.61
CA SER A 296 -0.82 18.92 -1.74
C SER A 296 -0.79 18.03 -0.51
N VAL A 297 -1.93 17.79 0.17
CA VAL A 297 -2.03 16.88 1.32
C VAL A 297 -1.62 15.45 0.93
N VAL A 298 -2.15 14.92 -0.17
CA VAL A 298 -1.81 13.58 -0.65
C VAL A 298 -0.33 13.48 -1.00
N LEU A 299 0.21 14.45 -1.74
CA LEU A 299 1.63 14.48 -2.11
C LEU A 299 2.51 14.52 -0.87
N SER A 300 2.17 15.35 0.11
CA SER A 300 2.89 15.47 1.38
C SER A 300 2.91 14.15 2.16
N LEU A 301 1.77 13.46 2.25
CA LEU A 301 1.66 12.16 2.91
C LEU A 301 2.50 11.08 2.20
N LYS A 302 2.46 11.03 0.86
CA LYS A 302 3.19 10.03 0.08
C LYS A 302 4.70 10.26 0.11
N MET A 303 5.15 11.51 0.08
CA MET A 303 6.56 11.86 0.28
C MET A 303 7.02 11.55 1.70
N ALA A 304 6.18 11.78 2.70
CA ALA A 304 6.45 11.41 4.09
C ALA A 304 6.52 9.88 4.27
N GLU A 305 5.66 9.11 3.59
CA GLU A 305 5.71 7.64 3.57
C GLU A 305 7.07 7.15 3.03
N ALA A 306 7.55 7.73 1.92
CA ALA A 306 8.86 7.38 1.36
C ALA A 306 10.02 7.73 2.32
N ALA A 307 9.97 8.90 2.95
CA ALA A 307 10.97 9.32 3.92
C ALA A 307 10.92 8.47 5.21
N ALA A 308 9.72 8.11 5.69
CA ALA A 308 9.56 7.22 6.84
C ALA A 308 10.09 5.81 6.54
N ALA A 309 9.80 5.28 5.33
CA ALA A 309 10.34 4.01 4.89
C ALA A 309 11.88 4.03 4.90
N ALA A 310 12.50 5.06 4.34
CA ALA A 310 13.96 5.21 4.34
C ALA A 310 14.54 5.25 5.75
N ARG A 311 13.91 5.97 6.69
CA ARG A 311 14.37 6.02 8.10
C ARG A 311 14.25 4.68 8.81
N ILE A 312 13.21 3.89 8.52
CA ILE A 312 12.98 2.60 9.18
C ILE A 312 13.88 1.51 8.60
N THR A 313 14.04 1.48 7.27
CA THR A 313 14.76 0.40 6.57
C THR A 313 16.24 0.68 6.35
N GLY A 314 16.67 1.96 6.49
CA GLY A 314 18.02 2.41 6.17
C GLY A 314 18.28 2.55 4.66
N GLU A 315 17.26 2.40 3.81
CA GLU A 315 17.38 2.49 2.34
C GLU A 315 16.18 3.19 1.71
N HIS A 316 16.42 3.92 0.61
CA HIS A 316 15.32 4.56 -0.11
C HIS A 316 14.39 3.53 -0.76
N PRO A 317 13.05 3.65 -0.59
CA PRO A 317 12.11 2.83 -1.33
C PRO A 317 12.10 3.21 -2.81
N VAL A 318 11.70 2.26 -3.65
CA VAL A 318 11.41 2.53 -5.06
C VAL A 318 10.13 3.39 -5.16
N LEU A 319 10.15 4.42 -6.00
CA LEU A 319 8.99 5.28 -6.22
C LEU A 319 8.27 4.90 -7.53
N LEU A 320 6.95 4.73 -7.45
CA LEU A 320 6.09 4.37 -8.58
C LEU A 320 5.07 5.49 -8.78
N LEU A 321 5.19 6.26 -9.84
CA LEU A 321 4.32 7.41 -10.15
C LEU A 321 3.43 7.06 -11.34
N ASP A 322 2.17 6.77 -11.08
CA ASP A 322 1.19 6.42 -12.11
C ASP A 322 0.39 7.66 -12.53
N ASP A 323 0.76 8.24 -13.66
CA ASP A 323 0.13 9.40 -14.33
C ASP A 323 -0.09 10.64 -13.41
N VAL A 324 0.68 10.73 -12.32
CA VAL A 324 0.51 11.77 -11.29
C VAL A 324 0.98 13.14 -11.78
N LEU A 325 2.04 13.17 -12.61
CA LEU A 325 2.63 14.43 -13.07
C LEU A 325 1.66 15.24 -13.96
N SER A 326 0.76 14.57 -14.69
CA SER A 326 -0.25 15.23 -15.52
C SER A 326 -1.29 16.00 -14.70
N GLU A 327 -1.50 15.60 -13.44
CA GLU A 327 -2.47 16.21 -12.54
C GLU A 327 -1.91 17.35 -11.66
N LEU A 328 -0.59 17.57 -11.70
CA LEU A 328 0.09 18.56 -10.87
C LEU A 328 0.36 19.84 -11.67
N ASP A 329 0.23 20.99 -11.00
CA ASP A 329 0.78 22.23 -11.49
C ASP A 329 2.32 22.24 -11.47
N GLU A 330 2.92 23.24 -12.09
CA GLU A 330 4.37 23.30 -12.28
C GLU A 330 5.15 23.35 -10.96
N GLY A 331 4.63 24.06 -9.94
CA GLY A 331 5.27 24.14 -8.63
C GLY A 331 5.31 22.78 -7.94
N ARG A 332 4.20 22.04 -7.94
CA ARG A 332 4.13 20.68 -7.36
C ARG A 332 4.94 19.67 -8.14
N LYS A 333 4.99 19.78 -9.48
CA LYS A 333 5.87 18.95 -10.32
C LYS A 333 7.33 19.16 -9.94
N GLN A 334 7.78 20.40 -9.90
CA GLN A 334 9.16 20.75 -9.55
C GLN A 334 9.52 20.26 -8.14
N TYR A 335 8.63 20.41 -7.19
CA TYR A 335 8.80 19.88 -5.84
C TYR A 335 9.02 18.35 -5.85
N LEU A 336 8.14 17.62 -6.53
CA LEU A 336 8.21 16.17 -6.62
C LEU A 336 9.50 15.71 -7.31
N LEU A 337 9.83 16.28 -8.46
CA LEU A 337 11.02 15.95 -9.24
C LEU A 337 12.32 16.19 -8.44
N THR A 338 12.38 17.27 -7.66
CA THR A 338 13.53 17.54 -6.78
C THR A 338 13.70 16.47 -5.70
N ARG A 339 12.61 15.98 -5.14
CA ARG A 339 12.59 14.98 -4.07
C ARG A 339 12.78 13.54 -4.56
N MET A 340 12.69 13.31 -5.89
CA MET A 340 12.93 12.01 -6.52
C MET A 340 14.42 11.72 -6.75
N LYS A 341 15.28 12.72 -6.72
CA LYS A 341 16.73 12.54 -6.89
C LYS A 341 17.26 11.48 -5.92
N GLU A 342 18.25 10.70 -6.37
CA GLU A 342 18.90 9.60 -5.61
C GLU A 342 17.98 8.39 -5.33
N LYS A 343 16.73 8.42 -5.80
CA LYS A 343 15.77 7.34 -5.63
C LYS A 343 15.43 6.74 -6.98
N GLN A 344 15.43 5.42 -7.07
CA GLN A 344 14.91 4.77 -8.28
C GLN A 344 13.42 5.05 -8.40
N THR A 345 13.04 5.70 -9.49
CA THR A 345 11.70 6.18 -9.74
C THR A 345 11.20 5.72 -11.11
N PHE A 346 10.00 5.18 -11.12
CA PHE A 346 9.26 4.84 -12.33
C PHE A 346 8.11 5.80 -12.51
N VAL A 347 8.00 6.39 -13.71
CA VAL A 347 6.96 7.35 -14.03
C VAL A 347 6.20 6.86 -15.26
N THR A 348 4.88 6.83 -15.19
CA THR A 348 4.05 6.66 -16.39
C THR A 348 3.57 8.01 -16.90
N SER A 349 3.57 8.20 -18.22
CA SER A 349 3.09 9.42 -18.87
C SER A 349 2.39 9.10 -20.20
N CYS A 350 1.43 9.95 -20.55
CA CYS A 350 0.85 9.96 -21.90
C CYS A 350 1.67 10.83 -22.87
N ASP A 351 2.50 11.73 -22.34
CA ASP A 351 3.37 12.63 -23.09
C ASP A 351 4.82 12.16 -22.95
N ASP A 352 5.46 11.85 -24.06
CA ASP A 352 6.87 11.45 -24.14
C ASP A 352 7.80 12.66 -24.24
N THR A 353 7.30 13.80 -24.73
CA THR A 353 8.13 14.99 -25.02
C THR A 353 8.69 15.64 -23.76
N ALA A 354 7.95 15.61 -22.66
CA ALA A 354 8.37 16.18 -21.38
C ALA A 354 9.62 15.50 -20.78
N PHE A 355 9.93 14.27 -21.19
CA PHE A 355 11.00 13.45 -20.62
C PHE A 355 12.16 13.16 -21.58
N LEU A 356 12.06 13.55 -22.86
CA LEU A 356 13.14 13.37 -23.86
C LEU A 356 14.45 14.10 -23.51
N LYS A 357 14.41 15.02 -22.54
CA LYS A 357 15.58 15.78 -22.07
C LYS A 357 16.09 15.33 -20.69
N THR A 358 15.57 14.21 -20.16
CA THR A 358 16.02 13.68 -18.87
C THR A 358 17.08 12.60 -19.07
N ASP A 359 18.03 12.50 -18.14
CA ASP A 359 19.06 11.43 -18.13
C ASP A 359 18.48 10.04 -17.73
N GLY A 360 17.16 9.84 -17.91
CA GLY A 360 16.44 8.61 -17.57
C GLY A 360 16.26 7.68 -18.74
N GLU A 361 16.04 6.38 -18.45
CA GLU A 361 15.65 5.40 -19.46
C GLU A 361 14.19 5.61 -19.87
N VAL A 362 13.93 5.69 -21.16
CA VAL A 362 12.58 5.90 -21.71
C VAL A 362 12.11 4.64 -22.43
N TYR A 363 10.92 4.18 -22.08
CA TYR A 363 10.25 3.03 -22.67
C TYR A 363 8.90 3.45 -23.26
N ARG A 364 8.50 2.80 -24.32
CA ARG A 364 7.18 2.99 -24.95
C ARG A 364 6.33 1.72 -24.77
N MET A 365 5.13 1.91 -24.23
CA MET A 365 4.14 0.86 -24.07
C MET A 365 3.06 1.01 -25.14
N ASN A 366 2.87 -0.02 -25.96
CA ASN A 366 1.83 -0.05 -26.99
C ASN A 366 1.15 -1.43 -27.01
N GLY A 367 -0.16 -1.50 -26.76
CA GLY A 367 -0.93 -2.73 -26.79
C GLY A 367 -0.41 -3.83 -25.85
N GLY A 368 0.23 -3.47 -24.72
CA GLY A 368 0.85 -4.43 -23.80
C GLY A 368 2.24 -4.90 -24.20
N VAL A 369 2.83 -4.31 -25.26
CA VAL A 369 4.22 -4.55 -25.69
C VAL A 369 5.08 -3.39 -25.24
N LEU A 370 6.20 -3.69 -24.59
CA LEU A 370 7.18 -2.71 -24.11
C LEU A 370 8.36 -2.67 -25.08
N SER A 371 8.79 -1.49 -25.49
CA SER A 371 10.01 -1.26 -26.29
C SER A 371 10.82 -0.11 -25.69
N LYS A 372 12.14 -0.18 -25.75
CA LYS A 372 13.01 0.95 -25.40
C LYS A 372 12.84 2.02 -26.47
N ALA A 373 12.71 3.29 -26.08
CA ALA A 373 12.46 4.42 -26.99
C ALA A 373 13.73 4.87 -27.71
#